data_a9e3ce75425ab7c1eaad0649c237b56a
#
_entry.id   a9e3ce75425ab7c1eaad0649c237b56a
#
_cell.length_a   1.000
_cell.length_b   1.000
_cell.length_c   1.000
_cell.angle_alpha   90.00
_cell.angle_beta   90.00
_cell.angle_gamma   90.00
#
_symmetry.space_group_name_H-M   'P 1'
#
loop_
_entity.id
_entity.type
_entity.pdbx_description
1 polymer ?
#
loop_
_entity_poly.entity_id
_entity_poly.type
_entity_poly.pdbx_seq_one_letter_code
_entity_poly.pdbx_strand_id
1 'polypeptide(L)'
;MVANDEFIEHANVFGAKYGTRRKTVNEQLLAGKDVALDIDWQGARKIRETINDCISIFILPPTMKILKKRLVGRGDLEHQIDSRMEKAINEIQHFEEYDYLVFNDNFEHTLAQLQAIVTASKLRTPRQKITHQEEIRELIEA
;
A
#
# COMPACT_ATOMS: atom_id res chain seq x y z
N MET A 1 -18.10 4.70 15.22
CA MET A 1 -17.17 3.76 14.52
C MET A 1 -15.70 4.08 14.77
N VAL A 2 -15.22 5.30 14.54
CA VAL A 2 -13.79 5.63 14.78
C VAL A 2 -13.38 5.44 16.25
N ALA A 3 -14.24 5.78 17.19
CA ALA A 3 -13.97 5.68 18.63
C ALA A 3 -13.91 4.24 19.19
N ASN A 4 -14.40 3.25 18.43
CA ASN A 4 -14.53 1.87 18.89
C ASN A 4 -13.47 0.91 18.32
N ASP A 5 -12.37 1.45 17.79
CA ASP A 5 -11.28 0.67 17.17
C ASP A 5 -11.74 -0.30 16.05
N GLU A 6 -12.81 0.08 15.35
CA GLU A 6 -13.37 -0.71 14.24
C GLU A 6 -12.55 -0.57 12.95
N PHE A 7 -11.69 0.44 12.88
CA PHE A 7 -10.81 0.70 11.75
C PHE A 7 -9.37 0.33 12.08
N ILE A 8 -8.68 -0.31 11.13
CA ILE A 8 -7.22 -0.52 11.19
C ILE A 8 -6.52 0.83 11.06
N GLU A 9 -6.98 1.64 10.11
CA GLU A 9 -6.51 3.01 9.90
C GLU A 9 -7.69 3.92 9.59
N HIS A 10 -7.53 5.19 9.89
CA HIS A 10 -8.40 6.26 9.42
C HIS A 10 -7.58 7.55 9.28
N ALA A 11 -7.95 8.38 8.32
CA ALA A 11 -7.27 9.64 8.05
C ALA A 11 -8.25 10.70 7.55
N ASN A 12 -7.88 11.97 7.72
CA ASN A 12 -8.56 13.10 7.08
C ASN A 12 -7.85 13.41 5.77
N VAL A 13 -8.58 13.32 4.66
CA VAL A 13 -8.06 13.60 3.33
C VAL A 13 -9.00 14.57 2.62
N PHE A 14 -8.50 15.73 2.21
CA PHE A 14 -9.29 16.79 1.57
C PHE A 14 -10.58 17.15 2.35
N GLY A 15 -10.50 17.22 3.68
CA GLY A 15 -11.64 17.52 4.55
C GLY A 15 -12.64 16.38 4.75
N ALA A 16 -12.42 15.22 4.15
CA ALA A 16 -13.20 14.00 4.36
C ALA A 16 -12.43 12.99 5.23
N LYS A 17 -13.17 12.15 5.95
CA LYS A 17 -12.62 11.06 6.74
C LYS A 17 -12.73 9.75 5.98
N TYR A 18 -11.61 9.04 5.84
CA TYR A 18 -11.52 7.73 5.23
C TYR A 18 -10.99 6.72 6.25
N GLY A 19 -11.35 5.46 6.08
CA GLY A 19 -10.87 4.41 6.96
C GLY A 19 -11.10 3.02 6.41
N THR A 20 -10.26 2.10 6.83
CA THR A 20 -10.31 0.68 6.46
C THR A 20 -10.84 -0.13 7.63
N ARG A 21 -11.96 -0.83 7.42
CA ARG A 21 -12.58 -1.65 8.46
C ARG A 21 -11.73 -2.87 8.77
N ARG A 22 -11.30 -2.99 10.02
CA ARG A 22 -10.51 -4.11 10.54
C ARG A 22 -11.17 -5.46 10.27
N LYS A 23 -12.47 -5.58 10.54
CA LYS A 23 -13.22 -6.81 10.34
C LYS A 23 -13.15 -7.28 8.88
N THR A 24 -13.37 -6.38 7.92
CA THR A 24 -13.33 -6.72 6.50
C THR A 24 -11.96 -7.23 6.07
N VAL A 25 -10.89 -6.56 6.50
CA VAL A 25 -9.51 -7.01 6.20
C VAL A 25 -9.23 -8.37 6.79
N ASN A 26 -9.56 -8.57 8.06
CA ASN A 26 -9.33 -9.85 8.74
C ASN A 26 -10.09 -11.00 8.09
N GLU A 27 -11.35 -10.79 7.70
CA GLU A 27 -12.15 -11.79 7.00
C GLU A 27 -11.50 -12.22 5.67
N GLN A 28 -10.98 -11.27 4.89
CA GLN A 28 -10.31 -11.59 3.63
C GLN A 28 -8.98 -12.32 3.85
N LEU A 29 -8.18 -11.89 4.82
CA LEU A 29 -6.92 -12.56 5.15
C LEU A 29 -7.14 -13.99 5.66
N LEU A 30 -8.15 -14.21 6.52
CA LEU A 30 -8.52 -15.54 6.99
C LEU A 30 -9.04 -16.44 5.87
N ALA A 31 -9.64 -15.87 4.84
CA ALA A 31 -10.05 -16.57 3.62
C ALA A 31 -8.87 -16.90 2.67
N GLY A 32 -7.63 -16.61 3.06
CA GLY A 32 -6.43 -16.85 2.26
C GLY A 32 -6.20 -15.87 1.13
N LYS A 33 -6.85 -14.71 1.17
CA LYS A 33 -6.72 -13.67 0.14
C LYS A 33 -5.71 -12.61 0.58
N ASP A 34 -4.97 -12.09 -0.39
CA ASP A 34 -4.18 -10.88 -0.20
C ASP A 34 -5.10 -9.66 -0.21
N VAL A 35 -4.78 -8.66 0.60
CA VAL A 35 -5.52 -7.40 0.66
C VAL A 35 -4.60 -6.26 0.27
N ALA A 36 -4.96 -5.53 -0.77
CA ALA A 36 -4.28 -4.31 -1.18
C ALA A 36 -5.08 -3.08 -0.72
N LEU A 37 -4.39 -2.13 -0.11
CA LEU A 37 -4.97 -0.87 0.33
C LEU A 37 -4.33 0.28 -0.43
N ASP A 38 -5.18 1.15 -0.98
CA ASP A 38 -4.76 2.41 -1.60
C ASP A 38 -5.04 3.54 -0.60
N ILE A 39 -4.02 3.92 0.15
CA ILE A 39 -4.11 4.83 1.30
C ILE A 39 -2.97 5.85 1.26
N ASP A 40 -3.12 6.93 2.01
CA ASP A 40 -2.08 7.95 2.16
C ASP A 40 -0.99 7.51 3.16
N TRP A 41 0.04 8.35 3.31
CA TRP A 41 1.16 8.06 4.21
C TRP A 41 0.74 7.89 5.68
N GLN A 42 -0.28 8.62 6.13
CA GLN A 42 -0.79 8.51 7.51
C GLN A 42 -1.45 7.15 7.73
N GLY A 43 -2.29 6.72 6.79
CA GLY A 43 -2.90 5.40 6.80
C GLY A 43 -1.86 4.29 6.71
N ALA A 44 -0.89 4.42 5.82
CA ALA A 44 0.19 3.45 5.67
C ALA A 44 1.03 3.31 6.94
N ARG A 45 1.39 4.42 7.60
CA ARG A 45 2.08 4.40 8.90
C ARG A 45 1.29 3.62 9.94
N LYS A 46 -0.01 3.89 10.05
CA LYS A 46 -0.89 3.23 11.00
C LYS A 46 -1.01 1.71 10.74
N ILE A 47 -1.09 1.31 9.48
CA ILE A 47 -1.09 -0.11 9.11
C ILE A 47 0.21 -0.78 9.54
N ARG A 48 1.37 -0.19 9.27
CA ARG A 48 2.68 -0.74 9.68
C ARG A 48 2.80 -0.89 11.20
N GLU A 49 2.27 0.05 11.97
CA GLU A 49 2.27 -0.01 13.43
C GLU A 49 1.33 -1.09 13.99
N THR A 50 0.28 -1.44 13.24
CA THR A 50 -0.79 -2.33 13.70
C THR A 50 -0.62 -3.76 13.18
N ILE A 51 -0.08 -3.93 11.98
CA ILE A 51 0.05 -5.22 11.29
C ILE A 51 1.52 -5.46 10.96
N ASN A 52 2.11 -6.48 11.60
CA ASN A 52 3.54 -6.78 11.43
C ASN A 52 3.88 -7.39 10.06
N ASP A 53 2.96 -8.11 9.44
CA ASP A 53 3.15 -8.78 8.14
C ASP A 53 2.47 -8.00 7.02
N CYS A 54 2.85 -6.74 6.86
CA CYS A 54 2.42 -5.92 5.74
C CYS A 54 3.63 -5.43 4.94
N ILE A 55 3.39 -5.17 3.67
CA ILE A 55 4.37 -4.59 2.75
C ILE A 55 3.83 -3.27 2.24
N SER A 56 4.63 -2.24 2.35
CA SER A 56 4.28 -0.91 1.88
C SER A 56 5.06 -0.54 0.62
N ILE A 57 4.35 -0.08 -0.38
CA ILE A 57 4.91 0.30 -1.67
C ILE A 57 4.50 1.76 -1.95
N PHE A 58 5.48 2.62 -2.15
CA PHE A 58 5.25 4.00 -2.55
C PHE A 58 5.40 4.13 -4.06
N ILE A 59 4.34 4.58 -4.72
CA ILE A 59 4.33 4.76 -6.18
C ILE A 59 4.54 6.24 -6.48
N LEU A 60 5.66 6.54 -7.10
CA LEU A 60 6.08 7.89 -7.43
C LEU A 60 5.85 8.21 -8.91
N PRO A 61 5.49 9.44 -9.27
CA PRO A 61 5.56 9.89 -10.65
C PRO A 61 7.04 10.06 -11.07
N PRO A 62 7.36 9.97 -12.37
CA PRO A 62 8.73 10.20 -12.85
C PRO A 62 9.23 11.61 -12.55
N THR A 63 8.36 12.61 -12.68
CA THR A 63 8.61 14.02 -12.37
C THR A 63 7.33 14.71 -11.91
N MET A 64 7.48 15.81 -11.17
CA MET A 64 6.34 16.64 -10.78
C MET A 64 5.61 17.25 -11.99
N LYS A 65 6.33 17.53 -13.07
CA LYS A 65 5.75 18.00 -14.33
C LYS A 65 4.79 16.97 -14.95
N ILE A 66 5.19 15.70 -14.95
CA ILE A 66 4.35 14.61 -15.45
C ILE A 66 3.16 14.40 -14.52
N LEU A 67 3.34 14.49 -13.20
CA LEU A 67 2.22 14.41 -12.25
C LEU A 67 1.18 15.51 -12.55
N LYS A 68 1.61 16.76 -12.70
CA LYS A 68 0.71 17.87 -13.05
C LYS A 68 -0.03 17.61 -14.35
N LYS A 69 0.68 17.15 -15.39
CA LYS A 69 0.08 16.80 -16.69
C LYS A 69 -0.99 15.69 -16.56
N ARG A 70 -0.73 14.68 -15.73
CA ARG A 70 -1.70 13.60 -15.47
C ARG A 70 -2.96 14.09 -14.74
N LEU A 71 -2.81 15.00 -13.78
CA LEU A 71 -3.94 15.61 -13.07
C LEU A 71 -4.81 16.45 -14.03
N VAL A 72 -4.20 17.27 -14.89
CA VAL A 72 -4.90 18.02 -15.95
C VAL A 72 -5.66 17.05 -16.86
N GLY A 73 -5.02 15.97 -17.31
CA GLY A 73 -5.63 14.97 -18.19
C GLY A 73 -6.81 14.21 -17.56
N ARG A 74 -6.92 14.21 -16.24
CA ARG A 74 -8.07 13.63 -15.51
C ARG A 74 -9.26 14.57 -15.42
N GLY A 75 -9.14 15.81 -15.89
CA GLY A 75 -10.19 16.83 -15.84
C GLY A 75 -10.31 17.54 -14.48
N ASP A 76 -9.30 17.47 -13.64
CA ASP A 76 -9.26 18.21 -12.38
C ASP A 76 -9.27 19.73 -12.63
N LEU A 77 -9.99 20.48 -11.80
CA LEU A 77 -10.02 21.93 -11.86
C LEU A 77 -8.68 22.51 -11.37
N GLU A 78 -8.32 23.70 -11.83
CA GLU A 78 -7.02 24.32 -11.52
C GLU A 78 -6.72 24.39 -10.01
N HIS A 79 -7.69 24.82 -9.20
CA HIS A 79 -7.51 24.86 -7.74
C HIS A 79 -7.36 23.47 -7.10
N GLN A 80 -7.96 22.44 -7.70
CA GLN A 80 -7.78 21.03 -7.27
C GLN A 80 -6.40 20.52 -7.62
N ILE A 81 -5.88 20.91 -8.78
CA ILE A 81 -4.52 20.55 -9.24
C ILE A 81 -3.48 21.10 -8.28
N ASP A 82 -3.56 22.39 -7.92
CA ASP A 82 -2.62 23.03 -7.00
C ASP A 82 -2.66 22.36 -5.61
N SER A 83 -3.84 22.11 -5.07
CA SER A 83 -4.02 21.41 -3.79
C SER A 83 -3.44 19.99 -3.83
N ARG A 84 -3.64 19.25 -4.93
CA ARG A 84 -3.10 17.89 -5.11
C ARG A 84 -1.58 17.89 -5.28
N MET A 85 -1.04 18.91 -5.93
CA MET A 85 0.42 19.08 -6.07
C MET A 85 1.09 19.35 -4.72
N GLU A 86 0.53 20.23 -3.91
CA GLU A 86 1.02 20.47 -2.53
C GLU A 86 0.94 19.20 -1.68
N LYS A 87 -0.16 18.48 -1.77
CA LYS A 87 -0.32 17.21 -1.07
C LYS A 87 0.72 16.18 -1.52
N ALA A 88 0.97 16.09 -2.82
CA ALA A 88 1.98 15.16 -3.37
C ALA A 88 3.38 15.47 -2.82
N ILE A 89 3.75 16.73 -2.69
CA ILE A 89 5.03 17.13 -2.09
C ILE A 89 5.12 16.65 -0.63
N ASN A 90 4.05 16.85 0.14
CA ASN A 90 3.99 16.36 1.51
C ASN A 90 4.06 14.82 1.61
N GLU A 91 3.33 14.11 0.74
CA GLU A 91 3.38 12.64 0.66
C GLU A 91 4.81 12.15 0.36
N ILE A 92 5.47 12.76 -0.61
CA ILE A 92 6.83 12.37 -1.04
C ILE A 92 7.84 12.50 0.10
N GLN A 93 7.69 13.45 1.00
CA GLN A 93 8.59 13.61 2.15
C GLN A 93 8.63 12.38 3.08
N HIS A 94 7.62 11.52 3.02
CA HIS A 94 7.52 10.30 3.82
C HIS A 94 8.01 9.04 3.11
N PHE A 95 8.69 9.15 1.96
CA PHE A 95 9.08 8.02 1.13
C PHE A 95 9.97 6.99 1.86
N GLU A 96 10.81 7.43 2.77
CA GLU A 96 11.70 6.54 3.53
C GLU A 96 10.99 5.60 4.50
N GLU A 97 9.72 5.86 4.80
CA GLU A 97 8.91 5.00 5.64
C GLU A 97 8.41 3.73 4.94
N TYR A 98 8.54 3.66 3.61
CA TYR A 98 8.02 2.56 2.79
C TYR A 98 9.08 1.50 2.52
N ASP A 99 8.63 0.24 2.38
CA ASP A 99 9.53 -0.88 2.07
C ASP A 99 10.06 -0.82 0.64
N TYR A 100 9.24 -0.33 -0.30
CA TYR A 100 9.56 -0.25 -1.73
C TYR A 100 9.16 1.08 -2.33
N LEU A 101 9.97 1.54 -3.29
CA LEU A 101 9.67 2.70 -4.13
C LEU A 101 9.58 2.24 -5.58
N VAL A 102 8.51 2.62 -6.26
CA VAL A 102 8.29 2.31 -7.67
C VAL A 102 7.98 3.60 -8.42
N PHE A 103 8.71 3.85 -9.50
CA PHE A 103 8.48 5.02 -10.36
C PHE A 103 7.52 4.63 -11.49
N ASN A 104 6.34 5.23 -11.49
CA ASN A 104 5.30 4.97 -12.50
C ASN A 104 5.53 5.82 -13.76
N ASP A 105 6.52 5.43 -14.56
CA ASP A 105 6.77 5.99 -15.87
C ASP A 105 5.92 5.30 -16.95
N ASN A 106 6.07 4.00 -17.07
CA ASN A 106 5.32 3.15 -18.00
C ASN A 106 4.44 2.17 -17.20
N PHE A 107 3.14 2.11 -17.55
CA PHE A 107 2.17 1.28 -16.83
C PHE A 107 2.56 -0.21 -16.78
N GLU A 108 2.92 -0.79 -17.93
CA GLU A 108 3.28 -2.21 -18.03
C GLU A 108 4.51 -2.56 -17.19
N HIS A 109 5.51 -1.71 -17.22
CA HIS A 109 6.72 -1.88 -16.44
C HIS A 109 6.44 -1.75 -14.94
N THR A 110 5.66 -0.75 -14.56
CA THR A 110 5.24 -0.56 -13.16
C THR A 110 4.44 -1.76 -12.64
N LEU A 111 3.49 -2.26 -13.44
CA LEU A 111 2.70 -3.43 -13.10
C LEU A 111 3.59 -4.66 -12.87
N ALA A 112 4.57 -4.90 -13.76
CA ALA A 112 5.53 -5.99 -13.60
C ALA A 112 6.35 -5.87 -12.31
N GLN A 113 6.77 -4.67 -11.94
CA GLN A 113 7.49 -4.43 -10.69
C GLN A 113 6.61 -4.71 -9.46
N LEU A 114 5.34 -4.25 -9.47
CA LEU A 114 4.41 -4.53 -8.38
C LEU A 114 4.14 -6.03 -8.24
N GLN A 115 3.95 -6.74 -9.35
CA GLN A 115 3.79 -8.20 -9.36
C GLN A 115 5.02 -8.92 -8.82
N ALA A 116 6.23 -8.46 -9.17
CA ALA A 116 7.48 -9.02 -8.66
C ALA A 116 7.60 -8.85 -7.14
N ILE A 117 7.23 -7.70 -6.60
CA ILE A 117 7.23 -7.43 -5.16
C ILE A 117 6.26 -8.38 -4.44
N VAL A 118 5.04 -8.51 -4.93
CA VAL A 118 4.02 -9.41 -4.36
C VAL A 118 4.51 -10.86 -4.39
N THR A 119 5.05 -11.32 -5.52
CA THR A 119 5.57 -12.67 -5.68
C THR A 119 6.72 -12.94 -4.72
N ALA A 120 7.71 -12.05 -4.66
CA ALA A 120 8.86 -12.19 -3.77
C ALA A 120 8.45 -12.19 -2.29
N SER A 121 7.46 -11.38 -1.91
CA SER A 121 6.96 -11.32 -0.54
C SER A 121 6.38 -12.65 -0.05
N LYS A 122 5.71 -13.37 -0.94
CA LYS A 122 5.13 -14.70 -0.64
C LYS A 122 6.18 -15.78 -0.44
N LEU A 123 7.37 -15.59 -1.01
CA LEU A 123 8.49 -16.55 -0.94
C LEU A 123 9.39 -16.34 0.27
N ARG A 124 9.14 -15.34 1.08
CA ARG A 124 9.92 -15.12 2.32
C ARG A 124 9.77 -16.30 3.27
N THR A 125 10.86 -16.65 3.94
CA THR A 125 10.92 -17.82 4.84
C THR A 125 9.78 -17.87 5.87
N PRO A 126 9.40 -16.77 6.57
CA PRO A 126 8.30 -16.82 7.53
C PRO A 126 6.97 -17.25 6.91
N ARG A 127 6.69 -16.81 5.69
CA ARG A 127 5.46 -17.19 4.96
C ARG A 127 5.51 -18.60 4.41
N GLN A 128 6.61 -18.97 3.77
CA GLN A 128 6.84 -20.32 3.24
C GLN A 128 6.78 -21.38 4.35
N LYS A 129 7.32 -21.06 5.52
CA LYS A 129 7.26 -21.92 6.69
C LYS A 129 5.84 -22.25 7.14
N ILE A 130 4.91 -21.29 7.00
CA ILE A 130 3.50 -21.51 7.31
C ILE A 130 2.82 -22.30 6.18
N THR A 131 3.05 -21.92 4.94
CA THR A 131 2.41 -22.51 3.76
C THR A 131 2.82 -23.96 3.55
N HIS A 132 4.10 -24.30 3.79
CA HIS A 132 4.72 -25.61 3.54
C HIS A 132 5.16 -26.30 4.82
N GLN A 133 4.42 -26.13 5.89
CA GLN A 133 4.79 -26.66 7.21
C GLN A 133 4.96 -28.19 7.20
N GLU A 134 4.06 -28.89 6.56
CA GLU A 134 4.10 -30.37 6.51
C GLU A 134 5.27 -30.87 5.66
N GLU A 135 5.45 -30.30 4.48
CA GLU A 135 6.55 -30.67 3.57
C GLU A 135 7.91 -30.42 4.21
N ILE A 136 8.06 -29.28 4.90
CA ILE A 136 9.31 -28.95 5.62
C ILE A 136 9.55 -29.96 6.76
N ARG A 137 8.51 -30.33 7.51
CA ARG A 137 8.61 -31.32 8.57
C ARG A 137 9.08 -32.66 8.00
N GLU A 138 8.45 -33.15 6.95
CA GLU A 138 8.83 -34.41 6.29
C GLU A 138 10.29 -34.40 5.81
N LEU A 139 10.77 -33.28 5.30
CA LEU A 139 12.17 -33.14 4.87
C LEU A 139 13.18 -33.16 6.03
N ILE A 140 12.79 -32.67 7.20
CA ILE A 140 13.64 -32.66 8.39
C ILE A 140 13.67 -34.05 9.07
N GLU A 141 12.57 -34.77 9.04
CA GLU A 141 12.40 -36.06 9.70
C GLU A 141 12.87 -37.25 8.81
N ALA A 142 13.12 -36.99 7.52
CA ALA A 142 13.66 -37.99 6.60
C ALA A 142 15.14 -38.29 6.87
#